data_8aebf726f57134b74356ff06edda983a
#
_entry.id   8aebf726f57134b74356ff06edda983a
#
_cell.length_a   1.000
_cell.length_b   1.000
_cell.length_c   1.000
_cell.angle_alpha   90.00
_cell.angle_beta   90.00
_cell.angle_gamma   90.00
#
_symmetry.space_group_name_H-M   'P 1'
#
loop_
_entity.id
_entity.type
_entity.pdbx_description
1 polymer ?
#
loop_
_entity_poly.entity_id
_entity_poly.type
_entity_poly.pdbx_seq_one_letter_code
_entity_poly.pdbx_strand_id
1 'polypeptide(L)'
;MRRAVLILIATLAGSSVLVALGAEASAKAAQATKPSASTTKKPAPKPATRKPAPAKSLPPVTEPAMVNCPMTLGDGARDGSSYCDVLIGRDPAAGIVITFPPHQGPVTLTFNLHNRHTYSEEQIKTNRAYHRYTATIGVLALDNTLLSRFYVQSEFRTPGDLVDRIRGGSGPGGLKAVAPTGTEPITIVVTEDDAKDGVSILGEKLSVVRVDGADTFTAPGRPIAVISNVMLEYRPAPAAKPAPARRR
;
A
#
# COMPACT_ATOMS: atom_id res chain seq x y z
N MET A 1 7.65 22.22 -55.42
CA MET A 1 7.64 20.74 -55.63
C MET A 1 6.73 20.12 -54.57
N ARG A 2 5.54 19.71 -54.99
CA ARG A 2 4.49 19.12 -54.15
C ARG A 2 4.76 17.61 -54.07
N ARG A 3 4.99 17.05 -52.87
CA ARG A 3 5.00 15.60 -52.65
C ARG A 3 3.73 15.21 -51.89
N ALA A 4 2.87 14.48 -52.59
CA ALA A 4 1.70 13.83 -52.02
C ALA A 4 2.14 12.62 -51.21
N VAL A 5 1.63 12.49 -49.99
CA VAL A 5 1.78 11.30 -49.12
C VAL A 5 0.46 10.54 -49.17
N LEU A 6 0.49 9.35 -49.75
CA LEU A 6 -0.61 8.38 -49.75
C LEU A 6 -0.80 7.81 -48.35
N ILE A 7 -2.02 7.92 -47.81
CA ILE A 7 -2.44 7.26 -46.60
C ILE A 7 -3.05 5.90 -46.98
N LEU A 8 -2.42 4.82 -46.57
CA LEU A 8 -2.94 3.47 -46.68
C LEU A 8 -3.78 3.16 -45.43
N ILE A 9 -5.08 3.01 -45.62
CA ILE A 9 -6.01 2.57 -44.57
C ILE A 9 -6.10 1.06 -44.66
N ALA A 10 -5.60 0.33 -43.63
CA ALA A 10 -5.81 -1.09 -43.49
C ALA A 10 -6.94 -1.33 -42.46
N THR A 11 -8.07 -1.76 -42.98
CA THR A 11 -9.21 -2.27 -42.21
C THR A 11 -8.95 -3.73 -41.84
N LEU A 12 -8.86 -4.03 -40.57
CA LEU A 12 -8.91 -5.41 -40.08
C LEU A 12 -10.28 -5.68 -39.45
N ALA A 13 -10.97 -6.63 -40.09
CA ALA A 13 -12.28 -7.15 -39.72
C ALA A 13 -12.22 -7.99 -38.45
N GLY A 14 -13.32 -7.93 -37.71
CA GLY A 14 -13.51 -8.61 -36.43
C GLY A 14 -13.63 -10.15 -36.52
N SER A 15 -13.38 -10.77 -35.40
CA SER A 15 -13.84 -12.12 -35.10
C SER A 15 -14.38 -12.15 -33.67
N SER A 16 -15.70 -12.17 -33.60
CA SER A 16 -16.46 -12.46 -32.37
C SER A 16 -16.43 -13.96 -32.10
N VAL A 17 -15.90 -14.35 -30.95
CA VAL A 17 -16.06 -15.72 -30.44
C VAL A 17 -17.13 -15.70 -29.36
N LEU A 18 -18.26 -16.29 -29.68
CA LEU A 18 -19.31 -16.70 -28.76
C LEU A 18 -18.84 -17.94 -28.00
N VAL A 19 -18.81 -17.90 -26.68
CA VAL A 19 -18.70 -19.10 -25.84
C VAL A 19 -20.02 -19.30 -25.10
N ALA A 20 -20.62 -20.43 -25.37
CA ALA A 20 -21.93 -20.87 -24.88
C ALA A 20 -21.90 -21.26 -23.38
N LEU A 21 -23.00 -20.93 -22.70
CA LEU A 21 -23.38 -21.46 -21.38
C LEU A 21 -23.62 -22.98 -21.47
N GLY A 22 -23.02 -23.72 -20.55
CA GLY A 22 -23.41 -25.09 -20.21
C GLY A 22 -23.80 -25.17 -18.75
N ALA A 23 -25.10 -25.19 -18.49
CA ALA A 23 -25.67 -25.56 -17.20
C ALA A 23 -25.96 -27.05 -17.20
N GLU A 24 -25.42 -27.80 -16.24
CA GLU A 24 -25.91 -29.13 -15.91
C GLU A 24 -26.18 -29.23 -14.41
N ALA A 25 -27.48 -29.27 -14.12
CA ALA A 25 -28.02 -29.68 -12.84
C ALA A 25 -28.07 -31.22 -12.77
N SER A 26 -27.52 -31.81 -11.72
CA SER A 26 -27.76 -33.22 -11.41
C SER A 26 -28.27 -33.36 -9.97
N ALA A 27 -29.57 -33.47 -9.85
CA ALA A 27 -30.26 -33.94 -8.66
C ALA A 27 -30.16 -35.46 -8.60
N LYS A 28 -29.80 -36.03 -7.44
CA LYS A 28 -30.05 -37.46 -7.18
C LYS A 28 -30.53 -37.67 -5.74
N ALA A 29 -31.64 -38.35 -5.74
CA ALA A 29 -32.60 -38.59 -4.69
C ALA A 29 -32.10 -39.39 -3.47
N ALA A 30 -32.87 -39.19 -2.43
CA ALA A 30 -32.86 -39.86 -1.14
C ALA A 30 -33.12 -41.38 -1.21
N GLN A 31 -32.47 -42.11 -0.31
CA GLN A 31 -33.00 -43.40 0.15
C GLN A 31 -32.94 -43.45 1.69
N ALA A 32 -34.11 -43.55 2.23
CA ALA A 32 -34.38 -43.82 3.64
C ALA A 32 -34.20 -45.32 3.91
N THR A 33 -33.47 -45.65 4.96
CA THR A 33 -33.57 -46.95 5.62
C THR A 33 -33.67 -46.77 7.14
N LYS A 34 -34.73 -47.29 7.73
CA LYS A 34 -35.12 -47.31 9.16
C LYS A 34 -34.77 -48.69 9.74
N PRO A 35 -34.95 -48.97 11.06
CA PRO A 35 -33.89 -48.92 12.07
C PRO A 35 -33.58 -50.32 12.62
N SER A 36 -32.42 -50.49 13.26
CA SER A 36 -32.22 -51.65 14.14
C SER A 36 -31.84 -51.15 15.53
N ALA A 37 -32.67 -51.47 16.49
CA ALA A 37 -32.43 -51.21 17.90
C ALA A 37 -31.34 -52.17 18.42
N SER A 38 -30.26 -51.58 18.98
CA SER A 38 -29.30 -52.31 19.78
C SER A 38 -29.09 -51.55 21.10
N THR A 39 -29.59 -52.13 22.15
CA THR A 39 -29.34 -51.72 23.55
C THR A 39 -27.92 -51.97 23.92
N THR A 40 -27.11 -50.89 24.09
CA THR A 40 -25.78 -51.00 24.71
C THR A 40 -25.64 -50.03 25.85
N LYS A 41 -25.21 -50.59 27.00
CA LYS A 41 -24.94 -49.98 28.31
C LYS A 41 -24.26 -48.62 28.22
N LYS A 42 -24.85 -47.67 28.95
CA LYS A 42 -24.33 -46.31 29.21
C LYS A 42 -22.99 -46.38 29.99
N PRO A 43 -21.86 -45.94 29.44
CA PRO A 43 -20.65 -45.70 30.24
C PRO A 43 -20.81 -44.40 31.01
N ALA A 44 -20.23 -44.38 32.22
CA ALA A 44 -20.21 -43.23 33.12
C ALA A 44 -19.58 -41.98 32.49
N PRO A 45 -20.05 -40.75 32.80
CA PRO A 45 -19.53 -39.54 32.24
C PRO A 45 -18.10 -39.30 32.73
N LYS A 46 -17.13 -39.26 31.81
CA LYS A 46 -15.78 -38.74 32.06
C LYS A 46 -15.90 -37.27 32.45
N PRO A 47 -15.07 -36.78 33.43
CA PRO A 47 -15.04 -35.37 33.78
C PRO A 47 -14.77 -34.53 32.53
N ALA A 48 -15.69 -33.64 32.20
CA ALA A 48 -15.50 -32.67 31.08
C ALA A 48 -14.33 -31.76 31.43
N THR A 49 -13.23 -31.93 30.71
CA THR A 49 -12.11 -30.98 30.74
C THR A 49 -12.70 -29.64 30.26
N ARG A 50 -12.85 -28.70 31.19
CA ARG A 50 -13.30 -27.33 30.87
C ARG A 50 -12.34 -26.77 29.84
N LYS A 51 -12.81 -26.59 28.60
CA LYS A 51 -12.14 -25.85 27.56
C LYS A 51 -11.83 -24.45 28.11
N PRO A 52 -10.57 -23.98 28.08
CA PRO A 52 -10.26 -22.63 28.53
C PRO A 52 -11.16 -21.62 27.88
N ALA A 53 -11.78 -20.73 28.66
CA ALA A 53 -12.56 -19.64 28.11
C ALA A 53 -11.65 -18.80 27.17
N PRO A 54 -12.15 -18.38 25.99
CA PRO A 54 -11.38 -17.56 25.10
C PRO A 54 -10.91 -16.30 25.83
N ALA A 55 -9.62 -16.03 25.77
CA ALA A 55 -9.05 -14.82 26.35
C ALA A 55 -9.77 -13.61 25.74
N LYS A 56 -10.25 -12.70 26.59
CA LYS A 56 -10.89 -11.47 26.13
C LYS A 56 -9.89 -10.71 25.27
N SER A 57 -10.21 -10.52 23.99
CA SER A 57 -9.41 -9.67 23.09
C SER A 57 -9.44 -8.23 23.60
N LEU A 58 -8.29 -7.59 23.65
CA LEU A 58 -8.18 -6.17 23.98
C LEU A 58 -8.87 -5.32 22.89
N PRO A 59 -9.37 -4.12 23.23
CA PRO A 59 -9.91 -3.21 22.24
C PRO A 59 -8.81 -2.78 21.24
N PRO A 60 -9.16 -2.39 20.01
CA PRO A 60 -8.20 -1.84 19.05
C PRO A 60 -7.60 -0.53 19.57
N VAL A 61 -6.33 -0.30 19.24
CA VAL A 61 -5.58 0.91 19.55
C VAL A 61 -5.10 1.53 18.25
N THR A 62 -5.17 2.87 18.15
CA THR A 62 -4.62 3.63 17.02
C THR A 62 -3.47 4.47 17.52
N GLU A 63 -2.30 4.33 16.91
CA GLU A 63 -1.10 5.09 17.30
C GLU A 63 -0.20 5.39 16.09
N PRO A 64 0.71 6.40 16.18
CA PRO A 64 1.73 6.62 15.17
C PRO A 64 2.62 5.40 15.01
N ALA A 65 2.90 5.03 13.75
CA ALA A 65 3.76 3.90 13.43
C ALA A 65 5.23 4.18 13.74
N MET A 66 5.98 3.13 14.10
CA MET A 66 7.45 3.17 14.08
C MET A 66 7.92 3.07 12.63
N VAL A 67 8.46 4.17 12.10
CA VAL A 67 8.89 4.28 10.71
C VAL A 67 10.41 4.44 10.65
N ASN A 68 11.08 3.53 9.95
CA ASN A 68 12.47 3.72 9.54
C ASN A 68 12.48 4.33 8.13
N CYS A 69 12.84 5.61 8.06
CA CYS A 69 12.85 6.39 6.84
C CYS A 69 14.28 6.46 6.27
N PRO A 70 14.56 5.86 5.10
CA PRO A 70 15.90 5.89 4.50
C PRO A 70 16.31 7.29 4.02
N MET A 71 15.33 8.13 3.65
CA MET A 71 15.55 9.49 3.19
C MET A 71 14.45 10.42 3.70
N THR A 72 14.75 11.14 4.78
CA THR A 72 13.82 12.14 5.32
C THR A 72 13.87 13.38 4.45
N LEU A 73 12.68 13.81 3.99
CA LEU A 73 12.55 15.02 3.20
C LEU A 73 12.50 16.28 4.09
N GLY A 74 11.95 16.16 5.29
CA GLY A 74 11.82 17.25 6.26
C GLY A 74 10.46 17.25 6.95
N ASP A 75 10.20 18.31 7.72
CA ASP A 75 8.97 18.46 8.49
C ASP A 75 7.94 19.33 7.77
N GLY A 76 6.69 18.96 7.89
CA GLY A 76 5.58 19.66 7.29
C GLY A 76 5.46 21.11 7.74
N ALA A 77 5.18 22.01 6.79
CA ALA A 77 5.10 23.43 7.05
C ALA A 77 3.92 23.82 7.95
N ARG A 78 2.85 23.02 7.98
CA ARG A 78 1.60 23.31 8.65
C ARG A 78 1.34 22.44 9.88
N ASP A 79 1.67 21.18 9.81
CA ASP A 79 1.30 20.16 10.79
C ASP A 79 2.50 19.58 11.57
N GLY A 80 3.74 19.91 11.16
CA GLY A 80 4.95 19.36 11.75
C GLY A 80 5.15 17.86 11.52
N SER A 81 4.35 17.25 10.66
CA SER A 81 4.50 15.83 10.31
C SER A 81 5.81 15.60 9.60
N SER A 82 6.48 14.49 9.89
CA SER A 82 7.68 14.08 9.16
C SER A 82 7.30 13.52 7.80
N TYR A 83 8.01 13.97 6.77
CA TYR A 83 7.85 13.56 5.39
C TYR A 83 9.02 12.67 4.97
N CYS A 84 8.71 11.48 4.46
CA CYS A 84 9.67 10.48 4.05
C CYS A 84 9.61 10.24 2.54
N ASP A 85 10.74 10.34 1.86
CA ASP A 85 10.84 10.06 0.42
C ASP A 85 10.71 8.57 0.12
N VAL A 86 9.83 8.23 -0.82
CA VAL A 86 9.68 6.88 -1.36
C VAL A 86 10.62 6.73 -2.54
N LEU A 87 11.63 5.89 -2.36
CA LEU A 87 12.66 5.63 -3.37
C LEU A 87 12.26 4.46 -4.26
N ILE A 88 12.60 4.53 -5.55
CA ILE A 88 12.50 3.37 -6.44
C ILE A 88 13.47 2.29 -5.94
N GLY A 89 12.96 1.07 -5.79
CA GLY A 89 13.77 -0.06 -5.32
C GLY A 89 13.03 -1.39 -5.42
N ARG A 90 13.75 -2.46 -5.07
CA ARG A 90 13.21 -3.83 -5.03
C ARG A 90 13.52 -4.54 -3.72
N ASP A 91 14.47 -4.02 -2.94
CA ASP A 91 14.84 -4.59 -1.66
C ASP A 91 14.01 -3.93 -0.56
N PRO A 92 13.14 -4.67 0.15
CA PRO A 92 12.36 -4.14 1.25
C PRO A 92 13.18 -3.45 2.34
N ALA A 93 14.42 -3.91 2.58
CA ALA A 93 15.29 -3.30 3.58
C ALA A 93 15.75 -1.88 3.20
N ALA A 94 15.76 -1.55 1.90
CA ALA A 94 16.11 -0.22 1.39
C ALA A 94 14.90 0.73 1.30
N GLY A 95 13.69 0.24 1.56
CA GLY A 95 12.45 1.01 1.56
C GLY A 95 12.14 1.70 2.88
N ILE A 96 10.98 2.31 2.94
CA ILE A 96 10.44 2.85 4.20
C ILE A 96 9.87 1.67 5.00
N VAL A 97 10.60 1.25 6.02
CA VAL A 97 10.20 0.11 6.84
C VAL A 97 9.28 0.58 7.98
N ILE A 98 8.10 -0.03 8.06
CA ILE A 98 7.10 0.20 9.09
C ILE A 98 7.01 -1.06 9.93
N THR A 99 7.41 -0.96 11.21
CA THR A 99 7.41 -2.08 12.15
C THR A 99 6.07 -2.15 12.86
N PHE A 100 5.49 -3.33 12.93
CA PHE A 100 4.26 -3.57 13.68
C PHE A 100 4.57 -3.94 15.13
N PRO A 101 3.85 -3.36 16.10
CA PRO A 101 3.94 -3.79 17.49
C PRO A 101 3.35 -5.20 17.67
N PRO A 102 3.62 -5.90 18.79
CA PRO A 102 3.00 -7.18 19.07
C PRO A 102 1.47 -7.08 19.06
N HIS A 103 0.82 -7.77 18.13
CA HIS A 103 -0.60 -7.67 17.89
C HIS A 103 -1.28 -9.03 17.73
N GLN A 104 -2.61 -9.02 17.68
CA GLN A 104 -3.46 -10.16 17.34
C GLN A 104 -4.43 -9.77 16.24
N GLY A 105 -4.48 -10.58 15.19
CA GLY A 105 -5.29 -10.35 14.03
C GLY A 105 -4.74 -9.25 13.11
N PRO A 106 -5.55 -8.73 12.19
CA PRO A 106 -5.09 -7.79 11.19
C PRO A 106 -4.65 -6.44 11.78
N VAL A 107 -3.71 -5.80 11.08
CA VAL A 107 -3.26 -4.43 11.31
C VAL A 107 -3.79 -3.56 10.19
N THR A 108 -4.41 -2.44 10.52
CA THR A 108 -4.78 -1.41 9.54
C THR A 108 -3.69 -0.34 9.53
N LEU A 109 -2.99 -0.23 8.41
CA LEU A 109 -1.99 0.79 8.14
C LEU A 109 -2.64 1.93 7.36
N THR A 110 -2.49 3.17 7.83
CA THR A 110 -2.91 4.37 7.11
C THR A 110 -1.75 5.34 6.96
N PHE A 111 -1.67 6.00 5.82
CA PHE A 111 -0.70 7.06 5.58
C PHE A 111 -1.19 8.01 4.48
N ASN A 112 -0.63 9.21 4.45
CA ASN A 112 -0.85 10.14 3.36
C ASN A 112 0.24 9.95 2.30
N LEU A 113 -0.17 9.73 1.05
CA LEU A 113 0.70 9.62 -0.11
C LEU A 113 0.68 10.94 -0.89
N HIS A 114 1.86 11.46 -1.17
CA HIS A 114 2.05 12.72 -1.88
C HIS A 114 2.98 12.52 -3.08
N ASN A 115 2.78 13.34 -4.12
CA ASN A 115 3.77 13.39 -5.21
C ASN A 115 5.08 14.04 -4.74
N ARG A 116 6.17 13.73 -5.42
CA ARG A 116 7.52 14.29 -5.22
C ARG A 116 7.85 15.27 -6.36
N HIS A 117 6.95 16.18 -6.63
CA HIS A 117 7.17 17.18 -7.67
C HIS A 117 8.16 18.24 -7.18
N THR A 118 9.14 18.58 -8.00
CA THR A 118 10.06 19.69 -7.75
C THR A 118 9.67 20.88 -8.63
N TYR A 119 9.56 22.03 -8.01
CA TYR A 119 9.31 23.28 -8.72
C TYR A 119 10.58 23.76 -9.42
N SER A 120 10.45 24.13 -10.68
CA SER A 120 11.48 24.83 -11.44
C SER A 120 10.86 25.97 -12.22
N GLU A 121 11.17 27.19 -11.81
CA GLU A 121 10.69 28.40 -12.47
C GLU A 121 11.15 28.47 -13.94
N GLU A 122 12.36 28.01 -14.22
CA GLU A 122 12.91 27.94 -15.57
C GLU A 122 12.09 26.98 -16.46
N GLN A 123 11.76 25.79 -15.94
CA GLN A 123 10.96 24.82 -16.69
C GLN A 123 9.53 25.36 -16.97
N ILE A 124 8.99 26.14 -16.05
CA ILE A 124 7.68 26.76 -16.23
C ILE A 124 7.76 27.87 -17.28
N LYS A 125 8.75 28.76 -17.21
CA LYS A 125 8.95 29.85 -18.19
C LYS A 125 9.15 29.32 -19.62
N THR A 126 9.82 28.19 -19.76
CA THR A 126 10.06 27.53 -21.05
C THR A 126 8.94 26.57 -21.45
N ASN A 127 7.85 26.50 -20.71
CA ASN A 127 6.72 25.57 -20.91
C ASN A 127 7.14 24.10 -20.96
N ARG A 128 8.18 23.73 -20.20
CA ARG A 128 8.73 22.37 -20.10
C ARG A 128 8.39 21.68 -18.78
N ALA A 129 7.61 22.32 -17.92
CA ALA A 129 7.12 21.70 -16.69
C ALA A 129 6.28 20.45 -16.98
N TYR A 130 6.25 19.51 -16.05
CA TYR A 130 5.42 18.31 -16.19
C TYR A 130 3.94 18.68 -16.20
N HIS A 131 3.23 18.22 -17.22
CA HIS A 131 1.77 18.34 -17.27
C HIS A 131 1.10 17.28 -16.40
N ARG A 132 1.66 16.08 -16.38
CA ARG A 132 1.16 14.98 -15.57
C ARG A 132 2.33 14.25 -14.93
N TYR A 133 2.14 13.91 -13.67
CA TYR A 133 3.07 13.17 -12.84
C TYR A 133 2.34 11.98 -12.25
N THR A 134 2.82 10.76 -12.47
CA THR A 134 2.22 9.54 -11.92
C THR A 134 3.33 8.68 -11.33
N ALA A 135 3.34 8.58 -10.00
CA ALA A 135 4.23 7.67 -9.29
C ALA A 135 3.47 6.41 -8.88
N THR A 136 4.07 5.26 -9.16
CA THR A 136 3.58 3.95 -8.71
C THR A 136 4.43 3.49 -7.54
N ILE A 137 3.79 3.16 -6.42
CA ILE A 137 4.45 2.61 -5.24
C ILE A 137 3.89 1.23 -4.90
N GLY A 138 4.71 0.39 -4.29
CA GLY A 138 4.35 -0.91 -3.73
C GLY A 138 4.45 -0.90 -2.21
N VAL A 139 3.51 -1.58 -1.55
CA VAL A 139 3.62 -1.99 -0.16
C VAL A 139 3.94 -3.48 -0.16
N LEU A 140 5.06 -3.85 0.43
CA LEU A 140 5.61 -5.20 0.44
C LEU A 140 5.72 -5.72 1.87
N ALA A 141 5.54 -7.00 2.05
CA ALA A 141 6.01 -7.68 3.25
C ALA A 141 7.56 -7.66 3.30
N LEU A 142 8.13 -7.89 4.47
CA LEU A 142 9.60 -7.85 4.64
C LEU A 142 10.33 -8.97 3.91
N ASP A 143 9.61 -10.01 3.46
CA ASP A 143 10.11 -11.10 2.62
C ASP A 143 10.07 -10.79 1.11
N ASN A 144 9.71 -9.54 0.74
CA ASN A 144 9.57 -9.06 -0.63
C ASN A 144 8.25 -9.48 -1.33
N THR A 145 7.28 -10.01 -0.61
CA THR A 145 5.95 -10.27 -1.18
C THR A 145 5.19 -8.96 -1.37
N LEU A 146 4.70 -8.71 -2.57
CA LEU A 146 3.91 -7.51 -2.86
C LEU A 146 2.48 -7.68 -2.30
N LEU A 147 2.10 -6.81 -1.36
CA LEU A 147 0.78 -6.80 -0.76
C LEU A 147 -0.20 -5.90 -1.52
N SER A 148 0.26 -4.72 -1.93
CA SER A 148 -0.60 -3.76 -2.63
C SER A 148 0.19 -2.77 -3.46
N ARG A 149 -0.48 -2.15 -4.46
CA ARG A 149 0.04 -1.05 -5.27
C ARG A 149 -0.84 0.18 -5.15
N PHE A 150 -0.20 1.33 -5.10
CA PHE A 150 -0.87 2.61 -5.06
C PHE A 150 -0.26 3.58 -6.06
N TYR A 151 -1.03 4.60 -6.38
CA TYR A 151 -0.63 5.62 -7.34
C TYR A 151 -0.89 6.99 -6.74
N VAL A 152 0.07 7.89 -6.88
CA VAL A 152 -0.19 9.32 -6.72
C VAL A 152 -0.09 9.96 -8.10
N GLN A 153 -1.17 10.62 -8.49
CA GLN A 153 -1.23 11.32 -9.77
C GLN A 153 -1.52 12.80 -9.51
N SER A 154 -0.77 13.65 -10.18
CA SER A 154 -1.01 15.09 -10.16
C SER A 154 -0.82 15.68 -11.52
N GLU A 155 -1.63 16.67 -11.82
CA GLU A 155 -1.49 17.53 -12.99
C GLU A 155 -1.04 18.91 -12.52
N PHE A 156 -0.06 19.46 -13.21
CA PHE A 156 0.46 20.78 -12.94
C PHE A 156 0.13 21.67 -14.12
N ARG A 157 -0.54 22.80 -13.86
CA ARG A 157 -0.96 23.73 -14.92
C ARG A 157 -0.35 25.11 -14.73
N THR A 158 -0.34 25.58 -13.48
CA THR A 158 0.09 26.94 -13.15
C THR A 158 0.94 26.96 -11.88
N PRO A 159 1.75 28.00 -11.65
CA PRO A 159 2.47 28.18 -10.38
C PRO A 159 1.54 28.24 -9.17
N GLY A 160 0.28 28.65 -9.33
CA GLY A 160 -0.71 28.69 -8.25
C GLY A 160 -1.19 27.32 -7.77
N ASP A 161 -0.92 26.26 -8.56
CA ASP A 161 -1.24 24.88 -8.19
C ASP A 161 -0.24 24.31 -7.17
N LEU A 162 0.84 25.04 -6.89
CA LEU A 162 1.91 24.60 -6.02
C LEU A 162 1.74 25.16 -4.62
N VAL A 163 1.98 24.34 -3.61
CA VAL A 163 1.97 24.71 -2.21
C VAL A 163 3.28 24.33 -1.52
N ASP A 164 3.72 25.15 -0.58
CA ASP A 164 4.82 24.82 0.31
C ASP A 164 4.37 23.69 1.25
N ARG A 165 4.91 22.51 1.07
CA ARG A 165 4.57 21.36 1.91
C ARG A 165 5.54 21.17 3.07
N ILE A 166 6.80 21.52 2.87
CA ILE A 166 7.90 21.22 3.79
C ILE A 166 8.66 22.51 4.15
N ARG A 167 9.05 22.63 5.43
CA ARG A 167 9.91 23.70 5.91
C ARG A 167 11.39 23.34 5.71
N GLY A 168 12.21 24.35 5.40
CA GLY A 168 13.65 24.23 5.53
C GLY A 168 14.33 23.29 4.55
N GLY A 169 13.85 23.19 3.33
CA GLY A 169 14.51 22.41 2.30
C GLY A 169 15.94 22.88 2.01
N SER A 170 16.82 21.95 1.63
CA SER A 170 18.25 22.19 1.34
C SER A 170 18.54 22.85 -0.02
N GLY A 171 17.54 23.40 -0.68
CA GLY A 171 17.70 24.08 -1.96
C GLY A 171 18.23 25.51 -1.81
N PRO A 172 18.69 26.15 -2.89
CA PRO A 172 19.08 27.55 -2.90
C PRO A 172 17.95 28.43 -2.38
N GLY A 173 18.23 29.25 -1.37
CA GLY A 173 17.24 30.12 -0.74
C GLY A 173 16.27 29.41 0.22
N GLY A 174 16.62 28.20 0.71
CA GLY A 174 15.74 27.42 1.57
C GLY A 174 14.52 26.86 0.84
N LEU A 175 14.69 26.54 -0.45
CA LEU A 175 13.66 26.06 -1.34
C LEU A 175 13.02 24.82 -0.75
N LYS A 176 11.78 24.92 -0.46
CA LYS A 176 10.88 23.93 0.06
C LYS A 176 10.48 23.00 -1.07
N ALA A 177 10.24 21.74 -0.75
CA ALA A 177 9.61 20.87 -1.71
C ALA A 177 8.19 21.39 -1.92
N VAL A 178 7.95 21.86 -3.12
CA VAL A 178 6.69 22.42 -3.55
C VAL A 178 5.94 21.31 -4.26
N ALA A 179 4.73 21.06 -3.86
CA ALA A 179 3.93 20.02 -4.46
C ALA A 179 2.59 20.59 -4.94
N PRO A 180 1.99 20.01 -5.99
CA PRO A 180 0.61 20.27 -6.31
C PRO A 180 -0.28 20.03 -5.10
N THR A 181 -1.38 20.77 -5.03
CA THR A 181 -2.43 20.51 -4.06
C THR A 181 -2.93 19.09 -4.24
N GLY A 182 -2.98 18.34 -3.19
CA GLY A 182 -3.47 16.97 -3.22
C GLY A 182 -2.66 16.03 -2.32
N THR A 183 -3.40 15.21 -1.63
CA THR A 183 -2.92 14.16 -0.76
C THR A 183 -3.83 12.98 -0.99
N GLU A 184 -3.24 11.84 -1.28
CA GLU A 184 -3.98 10.59 -1.41
C GLU A 184 -3.91 9.85 -0.07
N PRO A 185 -5.00 9.82 0.73
CA PRO A 185 -5.05 9.00 1.92
C PRO A 185 -5.10 7.53 1.53
N ILE A 186 -4.16 6.76 2.02
CA ILE A 186 -4.05 5.33 1.77
C ILE A 186 -4.43 4.58 3.03
N THR A 187 -5.23 3.53 2.88
CA THR A 187 -5.57 2.59 3.95
C THR A 187 -5.38 1.17 3.41
N ILE A 188 -4.65 0.36 4.15
CA ILE A 188 -4.42 -1.05 3.83
C ILE A 188 -4.61 -1.90 5.09
N VAL A 189 -5.30 -3.02 4.94
CA VAL A 189 -5.44 -4.03 6.00
C VAL A 189 -4.45 -5.14 5.69
N VAL A 190 -3.53 -5.37 6.62
CA VAL A 190 -2.49 -6.39 6.54
C VAL A 190 -2.85 -7.50 7.51
N THR A 191 -2.97 -8.73 7.03
CA THR A 191 -3.24 -9.89 7.86
C THR A 191 -1.95 -10.47 8.43
N GLU A 192 -2.02 -11.26 9.51
CA GLU A 192 -0.84 -11.94 10.07
C GLU A 192 -0.19 -12.92 9.07
N ASP A 193 -0.98 -13.47 8.16
CA ASP A 193 -0.47 -14.36 7.10
C ASP A 193 0.27 -13.60 6.00
N ASP A 194 -0.09 -12.33 5.76
CA ASP A 194 0.53 -11.49 4.74
C ASP A 194 1.87 -10.90 5.26
N ALA A 195 1.85 -10.31 6.46
CA ALA A 195 3.04 -9.73 7.09
C ALA A 195 2.85 -9.57 8.59
N LYS A 196 3.61 -10.32 9.39
CA LYS A 196 3.49 -10.32 10.85
C LYS A 196 4.27 -9.20 11.52
N ASP A 197 5.48 -8.93 11.06
CA ASP A 197 6.43 -8.08 11.78
C ASP A 197 6.48 -6.65 11.24
N GLY A 198 5.89 -6.41 10.04
CA GLY A 198 5.89 -5.11 9.42
C GLY A 198 5.87 -5.17 7.90
N VAL A 199 5.89 -4.00 7.30
CA VAL A 199 5.88 -3.82 5.84
C VAL A 199 6.94 -2.82 5.41
N SER A 200 7.25 -2.82 4.11
CA SER A 200 8.11 -1.83 3.47
C SER A 200 7.38 -1.14 2.33
N ILE A 201 7.59 0.18 2.18
CA ILE A 201 7.05 0.97 1.08
C ILE A 201 8.19 1.33 0.14
N LEU A 202 8.04 0.95 -1.13
CA LEU A 202 9.01 1.21 -2.20
C LEU A 202 8.33 1.79 -3.43
N GLY A 203 9.09 2.58 -4.19
CA GLY A 203 8.69 3.05 -5.50
C GLY A 203 8.97 2.00 -6.58
N GLU A 204 8.05 1.85 -7.53
CA GLU A 204 8.25 1.00 -8.70
C GLU A 204 8.71 1.79 -9.91
N LYS A 205 7.97 2.87 -10.23
CA LYS A 205 8.24 3.72 -11.40
C LYS A 205 7.61 5.10 -11.26
N LEU A 206 8.18 6.05 -11.97
CA LEU A 206 7.62 7.37 -12.19
C LEU A 206 7.37 7.56 -13.69
N SER A 207 6.14 7.91 -14.05
CA SER A 207 5.77 8.33 -15.40
C SER A 207 5.43 9.82 -15.41
N VAL A 208 6.00 10.55 -16.33
CA VAL A 208 5.76 11.99 -16.50
C VAL A 208 5.36 12.30 -17.92
N VAL A 209 4.48 13.27 -18.08
CA VAL A 209 4.09 13.81 -19.39
C VAL A 209 4.44 15.29 -19.41
N ARG A 210 5.14 15.71 -20.45
CA ARG A 210 5.51 17.09 -20.74
C ARG A 210 4.91 17.50 -22.10
N VAL A 211 5.06 18.76 -22.46
CA VAL A 211 4.63 19.27 -23.78
C VAL A 211 5.35 18.55 -24.92
N ASP A 212 6.63 18.23 -24.73
CA ASP A 212 7.53 17.65 -25.73
C ASP A 212 7.60 16.11 -25.68
N GLY A 213 6.85 15.44 -24.81
CA GLY A 213 6.82 13.99 -24.76
C GLY A 213 6.50 13.40 -23.39
N ALA A 214 6.64 12.09 -23.30
CA ALA A 214 6.45 11.32 -22.07
C ALA A 214 7.72 10.53 -21.75
N ASP A 215 8.06 10.48 -20.45
CA ASP A 215 9.17 9.71 -19.94
C ASP A 215 8.74 8.78 -18.82
N THR A 216 9.46 7.67 -18.66
CA THR A 216 9.31 6.74 -17.54
C THR A 216 10.66 6.48 -16.88
N PHE A 217 10.71 6.64 -15.58
CA PHE A 217 11.90 6.46 -14.77
C PHE A 217 11.71 5.25 -13.84
N THR A 218 12.74 4.38 -13.83
CA THR A 218 12.77 3.15 -13.02
C THR A 218 14.11 2.97 -12.30
N ALA A 219 15.00 3.97 -12.36
CA ALA A 219 16.32 3.89 -11.76
C ALA A 219 16.24 3.76 -10.22
N PRO A 220 16.88 2.76 -9.61
CA PRO A 220 16.90 2.59 -8.16
C PRO A 220 17.47 3.81 -7.43
N GLY A 221 16.96 4.08 -6.22
CA GLY A 221 17.34 5.22 -5.40
C GLY A 221 16.72 6.56 -5.80
N ARG A 222 15.95 6.61 -6.88
CA ARG A 222 15.26 7.84 -7.29
C ARG A 222 14.03 8.08 -6.41
N PRO A 223 13.90 9.26 -5.75
CA PRO A 223 12.68 9.61 -5.02
C PRO A 223 11.55 9.94 -6.00
N ILE A 224 10.39 9.32 -5.82
CA ILE A 224 9.24 9.49 -6.73
C ILE A 224 7.93 9.82 -6.04
N ALA A 225 7.85 9.62 -4.75
CA ALA A 225 6.68 9.96 -3.95
C ALA A 225 7.15 10.33 -2.54
N VAL A 226 6.24 10.80 -1.72
CA VAL A 226 6.51 11.12 -0.32
C VAL A 226 5.35 10.60 0.51
N ILE A 227 5.63 10.08 1.71
CA ILE A 227 4.59 9.72 2.67
C ILE A 227 4.70 10.56 3.94
N SER A 228 3.56 10.73 4.61
CA SER A 228 3.46 11.35 5.94
C SER A 228 2.31 10.75 6.74
N ASN A 229 2.19 11.08 8.02
CA ASN A 229 1.08 10.67 8.90
C ASN A 229 0.84 9.16 8.90
N VAL A 230 1.91 8.39 9.15
CA VAL A 230 1.84 6.94 9.18
C VAL A 230 1.26 6.48 10.52
N MET A 231 0.08 5.85 10.49
CA MET A 231 -0.66 5.39 11.66
C MET A 231 -0.95 3.91 11.56
N LEU A 232 -1.00 3.25 12.70
CA LEU A 232 -1.41 1.85 12.83
C LEU A 232 -2.65 1.76 13.72
N GLU A 233 -3.63 0.98 13.29
CA GLU A 233 -4.72 0.51 14.11
C GLU A 233 -4.62 -1.01 14.24
N TYR A 234 -4.54 -1.52 15.46
CA TYR A 234 -4.33 -2.94 15.74
C TYR A 234 -4.88 -3.33 17.11
N ARG A 235 -5.02 -4.62 17.37
CA ARG A 235 -5.33 -5.15 18.70
C ARG A 235 -4.04 -5.64 19.37
N PRO A 236 -3.66 -5.07 20.53
CA PRO A 236 -2.46 -5.50 21.23
C PRO A 236 -2.49 -6.98 21.59
N ALA A 237 -1.36 -7.66 21.43
CA ALA A 237 -1.20 -9.01 21.96
C ALA A 237 -1.27 -9.00 23.51
N PRO A 238 -1.89 -10.02 24.15
CA PRO A 238 -1.87 -10.12 25.58
C PRO A 238 -0.42 -10.19 26.09
N ALA A 239 -0.13 -9.48 27.19
CA ALA A 239 1.18 -9.56 27.80
C ALA A 239 1.54 -11.03 28.11
N ALA A 240 2.71 -11.47 27.69
CA ALA A 240 3.20 -12.80 28.00
C ALA A 240 3.23 -12.98 29.52
N LYS A 241 2.57 -14.03 30.05
CA LYS A 241 2.66 -14.35 31.48
C LYS A 241 4.14 -14.53 31.84
N PRO A 242 4.61 -13.88 32.93
CA PRO A 242 5.97 -14.11 33.43
C PRO A 242 6.20 -15.59 33.62
N ALA A 243 7.31 -16.11 33.09
CA ALA A 243 7.68 -17.49 33.31
C ALA A 243 7.77 -17.73 34.82
N PRO A 244 7.22 -18.85 35.36
CA PRO A 244 7.31 -19.15 36.77
C PRO A 244 8.79 -19.19 37.19
N ALA A 245 9.14 -18.40 38.19
CA ALA A 245 10.49 -18.34 38.71
C ALA A 245 10.93 -19.77 39.08
N ARG A 246 11.97 -20.28 38.42
CA ARG A 246 12.59 -21.56 38.79
C ARG A 246 13.04 -21.42 40.24
N ARG A 247 12.32 -22.03 41.17
CA ARG A 247 12.82 -22.22 42.53
C ARG A 247 14.07 -23.10 42.44
N ARG A 248 15.21 -22.54 42.84
CA ARG A 248 16.43 -23.28 43.09
C ARG A 248 16.34 -23.99 44.44
#